data_a7c52f620dff97de2ca36fe706d41d7a
#
_entry.id   a7c52f620dff97de2ca36fe706d41d7a
#
_cell.length_a   1.000
_cell.length_b   1.000
_cell.length_c   1.000
_cell.angle_alpha   90.00
_cell.angle_beta   90.00
_cell.angle_gamma   90.00
#
_symmetry.space_group_name_H-M   'P 1'
#
loop_
_entity.id
_entity.type
_entity.pdbx_description
1 polymer ?
#
loop_
_entity_poly.entity_id
_entity_poly.type
_entity_poly.pdbx_seq_one_letter_code
_entity_poly.pdbx_strand_id
1 'polypeptide(L)'
;NYEKPIIYVFFNNDPCFQCPQTIELIEQVYNRNYQNKYSLFLINYQNDDEYNFIETYDLNQPLEVVLVDVADGQSIGYKKLENLQNQISDPVSFSENLQYQINSFFNGED
;
A
#
# COMPACT_ATOMS: atom_id res chain seq x y z
N ASN A 1 -8.48 17.02 1.48
CA ASN A 1 -7.15 17.48 1.07
C ASN A 1 -6.07 16.56 1.57
N TYR A 2 -5.15 16.20 0.71
CA TYR A 2 -4.00 15.37 1.03
C TYR A 2 -2.75 16.25 1.06
N GLU A 3 -1.96 16.12 2.10
CA GLU A 3 -0.70 16.86 2.20
C GLU A 3 0.46 16.13 1.54
N LYS A 4 0.44 14.80 1.60
CA LYS A 4 1.51 13.95 1.08
C LYS A 4 0.92 12.83 0.26
N PRO A 5 1.70 12.26 -0.67
CA PRO A 5 1.29 11.02 -1.32
C PRO A 5 1.01 9.94 -0.28
N ILE A 6 0.19 8.96 -0.64
CA ILE A 6 -0.39 8.01 0.30
C ILE A 6 -0.01 6.59 -0.08
N ILE A 7 0.33 5.81 0.93
CA ILE A 7 0.44 4.35 0.83
C ILE A 7 -0.73 3.78 1.62
N TYR A 8 -1.71 3.23 0.91
CA TYR A 8 -2.81 2.50 1.55
C TYR A 8 -2.46 1.03 1.63
N VAL A 9 -2.67 0.44 2.79
CA VAL A 9 -2.63 -1.01 2.96
C VAL A 9 -4.06 -1.45 3.25
N PHE A 10 -4.72 -1.96 2.23
CA PHE A 10 -6.11 -2.43 2.35
C PHE A 10 -6.12 -3.92 2.65
N PHE A 11 -6.94 -4.31 3.61
CA PHE A 11 -7.13 -5.71 3.94
C PHE A 11 -8.61 -5.96 4.18
N ASN A 12 -9.00 -7.25 4.19
CA ASN A 12 -10.37 -7.62 4.45
C ASN A 12 -10.44 -8.71 5.53
N ASN A 13 -11.64 -9.27 5.75
CA ASN A 13 -11.85 -10.26 6.81
C ASN A 13 -11.61 -11.69 6.35
N ASP A 14 -11.21 -11.90 5.08
CA ASP A 14 -10.93 -13.23 4.58
C ASP A 14 -9.70 -13.82 5.25
N PRO A 15 -9.69 -15.14 5.50
CA PRO A 15 -8.51 -15.78 6.06
C PRO A 15 -7.30 -15.60 5.15
N CYS A 16 -6.20 -15.13 5.71
CA CYS A 16 -4.95 -14.96 4.99
C CYS A 16 -3.80 -15.19 5.97
N PHE A 17 -3.20 -16.35 5.87
CA PHE A 17 -2.15 -16.75 6.81
C PHE A 17 -0.94 -15.82 6.76
N GLN A 18 -0.55 -15.38 5.57
CA GLN A 18 0.65 -14.56 5.37
C GLN A 18 0.42 -13.06 5.57
N CYS A 19 -0.84 -12.62 5.64
CA CYS A 19 -1.13 -11.19 5.63
C CYS A 19 -0.58 -10.43 6.85
N PRO A 20 -0.69 -10.94 8.08
CA PRO A 20 -0.14 -10.21 9.22
C PRO A 20 1.37 -9.97 9.10
N GLN A 21 2.12 -10.97 8.66
CA GLN A 21 3.57 -10.81 8.46
C GLN A 21 3.87 -9.85 7.32
N THR A 22 3.09 -9.90 6.25
CA THR A 22 3.26 -9.00 5.11
C THR A 22 3.06 -7.55 5.54
N ILE A 23 2.00 -7.29 6.30
CA ILE A 23 1.72 -5.94 6.83
C ILE A 23 2.89 -5.47 7.71
N GLU A 24 3.40 -6.34 8.56
CA GLU A 24 4.54 -5.99 9.41
C GLU A 24 5.76 -5.61 8.59
N LEU A 25 6.06 -6.35 7.53
CA LEU A 25 7.18 -6.03 6.65
C LEU A 25 6.97 -4.70 5.92
N ILE A 26 5.74 -4.43 5.48
CA ILE A 26 5.42 -3.14 4.85
C ILE A 26 5.65 -2.00 5.83
N GLU A 27 5.18 -2.16 7.07
CA GLU A 27 5.37 -1.14 8.09
C GLU A 27 6.84 -0.90 8.40
N GLN A 28 7.66 -1.95 8.42
CA GLN A 28 9.10 -1.82 8.63
C GLN A 28 9.76 -1.00 7.52
N VAL A 29 9.41 -1.29 6.27
CA VAL A 29 9.96 -0.54 5.14
C VAL A 29 9.53 0.92 5.21
N TYR A 30 8.26 1.15 5.51
CA TYR A 30 7.73 2.51 5.64
C TYR A 30 8.43 3.28 6.75
N ASN A 31 8.53 2.69 7.93
CA ASN A 31 9.13 3.37 9.08
C ASN A 31 10.61 3.68 8.86
N ARG A 32 11.30 2.83 8.12
CA ARG A 32 12.72 3.01 7.87
C ARG A 32 13.02 4.07 6.81
N ASN A 33 12.17 4.17 5.78
CA ASN A 33 12.50 4.93 4.58
C ASN A 33 11.55 6.07 4.24
N TYR A 34 10.29 6.03 4.70
CA TYR A 34 9.25 6.89 4.12
C TYR A 34 8.41 7.68 5.11
N GLN A 35 8.71 7.59 6.39
CA GLN A 35 7.87 8.18 7.45
C GLN A 35 7.58 9.66 7.24
N ASN A 36 8.55 10.41 6.71
CA ASN A 36 8.40 11.85 6.52
C ASN A 36 8.01 12.24 5.10
N LYS A 37 7.97 11.28 4.19
CA LYS A 37 7.69 11.54 2.78
C LYS A 37 6.26 11.23 2.38
N TYR A 38 5.69 10.17 2.92
CA TYR A 38 4.37 9.66 2.53
C TYR A 38 3.55 9.35 3.77
N SER A 39 2.23 9.33 3.60
CA SER A 39 1.31 8.86 4.66
C SER A 39 1.06 7.38 4.49
N LEU A 40 0.91 6.66 5.60
CA LEU A 40 0.57 5.23 5.59
C LEU A 40 -0.75 5.05 6.30
N PHE A 41 -1.71 4.38 5.66
CA PHE A 41 -2.98 4.04 6.27
C PHE A 41 -3.26 2.55 6.11
N LEU A 42 -3.60 1.90 7.23
CA LEU A 42 -4.05 0.51 7.23
C LEU A 42 -5.58 0.51 7.38
N ILE A 43 -6.27 -0.03 6.39
CA ILE A 43 -7.72 0.08 6.32
C ILE A 43 -8.33 -1.28 6.01
N ASN A 44 -9.26 -1.74 6.89
CA ASN A 44 -10.11 -2.88 6.56
C ASN A 44 -11.24 -2.36 5.67
N TYR A 45 -11.15 -2.61 4.38
CA TYR A 45 -12.04 -1.98 3.42
C TYR A 45 -13.47 -2.55 3.45
N GLN A 46 -13.67 -3.72 4.09
CA GLN A 46 -15.01 -4.26 4.26
C GLN A 46 -15.79 -3.56 5.37
N ASN A 47 -15.08 -2.94 6.31
CA ASN A 47 -15.70 -2.26 7.44
C ASN A 47 -15.84 -0.75 7.24
N ASP A 48 -15.33 -0.23 6.12
CA ASP A 48 -15.32 1.21 5.88
C ASP A 48 -16.20 1.52 4.66
N ASP A 49 -17.47 1.82 4.93
CA ASP A 49 -18.44 2.12 3.88
C ASP A 49 -18.40 3.58 3.46
N GLU A 50 -17.66 4.42 4.17
CA GLU A 50 -17.73 5.86 4.01
C GLU A 50 -17.03 6.37 2.76
N TYR A 51 -15.96 5.71 2.33
CA TYR A 51 -15.08 6.22 1.30
C TYR A 51 -15.13 5.50 -0.02
N ASN A 52 -15.92 4.44 -0.11
CA ASN A 52 -16.12 3.71 -1.36
C ASN A 52 -14.81 3.22 -2.01
N PHE A 53 -13.89 2.75 -1.18
CA PHE A 53 -12.58 2.29 -1.64
C PHE A 53 -12.66 1.11 -2.60
N ILE A 54 -13.65 0.23 -2.40
CA ILE A 54 -13.81 -0.96 -3.24
C ILE A 54 -13.99 -0.58 -4.71
N GLU A 55 -14.88 0.38 -4.99
CA GLU A 55 -15.10 0.82 -6.36
C GLU A 55 -13.93 1.63 -6.90
N THR A 56 -13.39 2.53 -6.08
CA THR A 56 -12.33 3.42 -6.51
C THR A 56 -11.09 2.66 -6.97
N TYR A 57 -10.72 1.61 -6.23
CA TYR A 57 -9.47 0.88 -6.49
C TYR A 57 -9.69 -0.56 -6.91
N ASP A 58 -10.95 -0.98 -7.14
CA ASP A 58 -11.28 -2.34 -7.53
C ASP A 58 -10.69 -3.37 -6.55
N LEU A 59 -11.02 -3.22 -5.27
CA LEU A 59 -10.45 -4.06 -4.22
C LEU A 59 -11.18 -5.40 -4.13
N ASN A 60 -10.43 -6.50 -4.24
CA ASN A 60 -11.01 -7.84 -4.18
C ASN A 60 -10.11 -8.89 -3.55
N GLN A 61 -8.95 -8.51 -3.04
CA GLN A 61 -7.99 -9.45 -2.46
C GLN A 61 -7.90 -9.28 -0.94
N PRO A 62 -7.45 -10.32 -0.20
CA PRO A 62 -7.29 -10.18 1.25
C PRO A 62 -6.30 -9.08 1.64
N LEU A 63 -5.37 -8.76 0.77
CA LEU A 63 -4.40 -7.71 1.02
C LEU A 63 -4.04 -7.04 -0.31
N GLU A 64 -4.17 -5.72 -0.36
CA GLU A 64 -3.77 -4.93 -1.51
C GLU A 64 -3.14 -3.64 -1.04
N VAL A 65 -2.00 -3.29 -1.62
CA VAL A 65 -1.37 -2.01 -1.37
C VAL A 65 -1.67 -1.09 -2.55
N VAL A 66 -2.11 0.12 -2.27
CA VAL A 66 -2.40 1.11 -3.30
C VAL A 66 -1.55 2.34 -3.03
N LEU A 67 -0.72 2.69 -3.99
CA LEU A 67 0.11 3.89 -3.95
C LEU A 67 -0.67 5.01 -4.64
N VAL A 68 -0.90 6.12 -3.94
CA VAL A 68 -1.70 7.22 -4.48
C VAL A 68 -0.83 8.47 -4.56
N ASP A 69 -0.62 8.95 -5.77
CA ASP A 69 0.11 10.18 -6.00
C ASP A 69 -0.79 11.40 -5.77
N VAL A 70 -0.22 12.45 -5.25
CA VAL A 70 -0.97 13.64 -4.84
C VAL A 70 -0.26 14.89 -5.36
N ALA A 71 -1.04 15.80 -5.93
CA ALA A 71 -0.56 17.13 -6.31
C ALA A 71 -1.63 18.16 -5.97
N ASP A 72 -1.21 19.26 -5.36
CA ASP A 72 -2.10 20.35 -4.99
C ASP A 72 -3.27 19.90 -4.11
N GLY A 73 -3.00 18.94 -3.20
CA GLY A 73 -4.00 18.46 -2.26
C GLY A 73 -4.97 17.44 -2.83
N GLN A 74 -4.76 16.96 -4.06
CA GLN A 74 -5.67 16.06 -4.73
C GLN A 74 -4.96 14.85 -5.29
N SER A 75 -5.67 13.72 -5.32
CA SER A 75 -5.17 12.51 -5.96
C SER A 75 -5.09 12.70 -7.47
N ILE A 76 -3.93 12.39 -8.04
CA ILE A 76 -3.70 12.52 -9.48
C ILE A 76 -3.42 11.18 -10.17
N GLY A 77 -3.36 10.10 -9.44
CA GLY A 77 -3.14 8.77 -10.00
C GLY A 77 -2.82 7.76 -8.93
N TYR A 78 -2.95 6.49 -9.26
CA TYR A 78 -2.63 5.44 -8.29
C TYR A 78 -2.07 4.20 -9.00
N LYS A 79 -1.44 3.34 -8.21
CA LYS A 79 -0.95 2.04 -8.65
C LYS A 79 -1.23 1.01 -7.57
N LYS A 80 -1.80 -0.13 -7.97
CA LYS A 80 -2.03 -1.25 -7.06
C LYS A 80 -0.83 -2.20 -7.08
N LEU A 81 -0.43 -2.65 -5.90
CA LEU A 81 0.58 -3.69 -5.75
C LEU A 81 -0.13 -4.94 -5.21
N GLU A 82 -0.33 -5.92 -6.09
CA GLU A 82 -1.11 -7.12 -5.75
C GLU A 82 -0.20 -8.30 -5.40
N ASN A 83 -0.76 -9.24 -4.64
CA ASN A 83 -0.11 -10.52 -4.30
C ASN A 83 1.18 -10.38 -3.50
N LEU A 84 1.33 -9.30 -2.74
CA LEU A 84 2.53 -9.10 -1.92
C LEU A 84 2.67 -10.20 -0.87
N GLN A 85 1.56 -10.71 -0.34
CA GLN A 85 1.58 -11.75 0.68
C GLN A 85 2.18 -13.07 0.17
N ASN A 86 2.28 -13.23 -1.14
CA ASN A 86 2.90 -14.42 -1.74
C ASN A 86 4.40 -14.27 -1.95
N GLN A 87 4.97 -13.15 -1.54
CA GLN A 87 6.38 -12.82 -1.82
C GLN A 87 7.24 -12.74 -0.56
N ILE A 88 6.72 -13.16 0.59
CA ILE A 88 7.41 -12.96 1.87
C ILE A 88 8.36 -14.08 2.26
N SER A 89 8.56 -15.08 1.39
CA SER A 89 9.49 -16.16 1.68
C SER A 89 10.95 -15.66 1.81
N ASP A 90 11.27 -14.56 1.17
CA ASP A 90 12.56 -13.90 1.30
C ASP A 90 12.32 -12.44 1.70
N PRO A 91 12.36 -12.11 3.00
CA PRO A 91 12.06 -10.76 3.47
C PRO A 91 12.97 -9.68 2.90
N VAL A 92 14.23 -10.00 2.62
CA VAL A 92 15.16 -9.02 2.05
C VAL A 92 14.73 -8.67 0.62
N SER A 93 14.46 -9.68 -0.21
CA SER A 93 13.99 -9.44 -1.57
C SER A 93 12.64 -8.73 -1.58
N PHE A 94 11.75 -9.10 -0.65
CA PHE A 94 10.46 -8.42 -0.51
C PHE A 94 10.66 -6.93 -0.25
N SER A 95 11.52 -6.61 0.71
CA SER A 95 11.79 -5.23 1.09
C SER A 95 12.38 -4.42 -0.08
N GLU A 96 13.33 -5.01 -0.79
CA GLU A 96 13.97 -4.36 -1.94
C GLU A 96 12.98 -4.11 -3.07
N ASN A 97 12.15 -5.11 -3.37
CA ASN A 97 11.13 -4.98 -4.41
C ASN A 97 10.07 -3.94 -4.05
N LEU A 98 9.63 -3.94 -2.80
CA LEU A 98 8.65 -2.96 -2.33
C LEU A 98 9.20 -1.55 -2.46
N GLN A 99 10.44 -1.33 -2.05
CA GLN A 99 11.09 -0.03 -2.18
C GLN A 99 11.22 0.39 -3.65
N TYR A 100 11.57 -0.55 -4.51
CA TYR A 100 11.65 -0.27 -5.94
C TYR A 100 10.29 0.19 -6.50
N GLN A 101 9.22 -0.52 -6.15
CA GLN A 101 7.89 -0.18 -6.62
C GLN A 101 7.44 1.20 -6.11
N ILE A 102 7.69 1.49 -4.85
CA ILE A 102 7.33 2.77 -4.25
C ILE A 102 8.11 3.91 -4.91
N ASN A 103 9.43 3.74 -5.01
CA ASN A 103 10.29 4.78 -5.59
C ASN A 103 9.97 5.01 -7.07
N SER A 104 9.74 3.95 -7.82
CA SER A 104 9.41 4.07 -9.25
C SER A 104 8.12 4.85 -9.45
N PHE A 105 7.11 4.54 -8.66
CA PHE A 105 5.82 5.20 -8.82
C PHE A 105 5.87 6.68 -8.43
N PHE A 106 6.39 6.98 -7.24
CA PHE A 106 6.34 8.35 -6.73
C PHE A 106 7.40 9.26 -7.35
N ASN A 107 8.54 8.71 -7.75
CA ASN A 107 9.62 9.52 -8.31
C ASN A 107 9.69 9.46 -9.83
N GLY A 108 8.83 8.66 -10.47
CA GLY A 108 8.86 8.50 -11.92
C GLY A 108 10.08 7.74 -12.42
N GLU A 109 10.72 6.94 -11.59
CA GLU A 109 11.87 6.12 -11.97
C GLU A 109 11.39 4.76 -12.50
N ASP A 110 12.07 4.27 -13.52
CA ASP A 110 11.77 2.94 -14.10
C ASP A 110 12.70 1.85 -13.57
#